data_0f463e62b29b0a24c8bb5e92edc32e49
#
_entry.id   0f463e62b29b0a24c8bb5e92edc32e49
#
_cell.length_a   1.000
_cell.length_b   1.000
_cell.length_c   1.000
_cell.angle_alpha   90.00
_cell.angle_beta   90.00
_cell.angle_gamma   90.00
#
_symmetry.space_group_name_H-M   'P 1'
#
loop_
_entity.id
_entity.type
_entity.pdbx_description
1 polymer ?
#
loop_
_entity_poly.entity_id
_entity_poly.type
_entity_poly.pdbx_seq_one_letter_code
_entity_poly.pdbx_strand_id
1 'polypeptide(L)'
;IYSAKFTNALIAAKTKEHRQRPKLNEVNPKSEVTVGPFNLRFFHVGHSIPDCLGVVIKTGAGTVCMTGDVKVDMTPYDNKPTDLPALARYGDEGIDLFLCDSTNATIPGISASEAGIEETLIRLVQAAKQRVVLASFASNVSRVQMAVNAAVASGRKVAFNAVSYTHLTLPTSDL
;
A
#
# COMPACT_ATOMS: atom_id res chain seq x y z
N ILE A 1 11.89 -4.96 13.63
CA ILE A 1 10.74 -4.52 12.86
C ILE A 1 10.26 -5.69 12.04
N TYR A 2 8.95 -5.91 11.97
CA TYR A 2 8.31 -6.91 11.12
C TYR A 2 7.44 -6.17 10.11
N SER A 3 7.66 -6.35 8.82
CA SER A 3 6.87 -5.72 7.76
C SER A 3 6.98 -6.47 6.44
N ALA A 4 6.12 -6.14 5.49
CA ALA A 4 6.17 -6.72 4.15
C ALA A 4 7.45 -6.29 3.40
N LYS A 5 7.79 -7.04 2.36
CA LYS A 5 9.03 -6.87 1.59
C LYS A 5 9.21 -5.44 1.08
N PHE A 6 8.18 -4.85 0.48
CA PHE A 6 8.24 -3.49 -0.03
C PHE A 6 8.45 -2.46 1.08
N THR A 7 7.71 -2.59 2.19
CA THR A 7 7.86 -1.72 3.37
C THR A 7 9.26 -1.84 3.99
N ASN A 8 9.82 -3.06 4.08
CA ASN A 8 11.19 -3.27 4.54
C ASN A 8 12.20 -2.52 3.66
N ALA A 9 12.03 -2.54 2.34
CA ALA A 9 12.89 -1.79 1.41
C ALA A 9 12.82 -0.27 1.65
N LEU A 10 11.62 0.28 1.85
CA LEU A 10 11.42 1.69 2.16
C LEU A 10 12.07 2.07 3.50
N ILE A 11 11.89 1.25 4.55
CA ILE A 11 12.51 1.46 5.86
C ILE A 11 14.03 1.43 5.73
N ALA A 12 14.59 0.45 5.02
CA ALA A 12 16.03 0.34 4.81
C ALA A 12 16.61 1.56 4.11
N ALA A 13 15.93 2.06 3.06
CA ALA A 13 16.34 3.28 2.36
C ALA A 13 16.33 4.49 3.31
N LYS A 14 15.22 4.71 4.01
CA LYS A 14 15.05 5.86 4.91
C LYS A 14 15.98 5.84 6.11
N THR A 15 16.17 4.68 6.73
CA THR A 15 17.04 4.57 7.92
C THR A 15 18.53 4.67 7.59
N LYS A 16 18.92 4.35 6.35
CA LYS A 16 20.28 4.56 5.85
C LYS A 16 20.68 6.04 5.91
N GLU A 17 19.77 6.95 5.60
CA GLU A 17 20.00 8.40 5.68
C GLU A 17 20.32 8.85 7.11
N HIS A 18 19.68 8.22 8.09
CA HIS A 18 19.89 8.49 9.52
C HIS A 18 21.01 7.64 10.14
N ARG A 19 21.80 6.91 9.33
CA ARG A 19 22.87 5.98 9.79
C ARG A 19 22.36 4.92 10.77
N GLN A 20 21.08 4.57 10.70
CA GLN A 20 20.47 3.52 11.51
C GLN A 20 20.37 2.22 10.72
N ARG A 21 20.52 1.09 11.39
CA ARG A 21 20.40 -0.24 10.79
C ARG A 21 19.49 -1.13 11.64
N PRO A 22 18.17 -0.91 11.60
CA PRO A 22 17.25 -1.75 12.36
C PRO A 22 17.26 -3.18 11.81
N LYS A 23 17.03 -4.16 12.70
CA LYS A 23 16.79 -5.54 12.28
C LYS A 23 15.41 -5.57 11.59
N LEU A 24 15.40 -5.86 10.30
CA LEU A 24 14.19 -6.00 9.48
C LEU A 24 13.88 -7.48 9.30
N ASN A 25 12.66 -7.87 9.59
CA ASN A 25 12.16 -9.23 9.39
C ASN A 25 11.00 -9.14 8.39
N GLU A 26 11.11 -9.91 7.32
CA GLU A 26 10.05 -9.96 6.32
C GLU A 26 8.91 -10.86 6.81
N VAL A 27 7.68 -10.36 6.67
CA VAL A 27 6.45 -11.09 6.94
C VAL A 27 5.47 -10.93 5.78
N ASN A 28 4.54 -11.86 5.67
CA ASN A 28 3.51 -11.91 4.65
C ASN A 28 2.21 -12.46 5.26
N PRO A 29 1.09 -12.53 4.51
CA PRO A 29 -0.20 -13.02 5.05
C PRO A 29 -0.20 -14.46 5.59
N LYS A 30 0.85 -15.25 5.30
CA LYS A 30 1.00 -16.62 5.82
C LYS A 30 1.94 -16.70 7.02
N SER A 31 2.53 -15.57 7.40
CA SER A 31 3.49 -15.52 8.51
C SER A 31 2.77 -15.56 9.85
N GLU A 32 3.35 -16.28 10.79
CA GLU A 32 3.00 -16.26 12.19
C GLU A 32 4.28 -15.98 13.00
N VAL A 33 4.21 -15.00 13.90
CA VAL A 33 5.38 -14.51 14.64
C VAL A 33 5.02 -14.39 16.10
N THR A 34 5.85 -14.96 16.97
CA THR A 34 5.72 -14.80 18.43
C THR A 34 6.77 -13.82 18.93
N VAL A 35 6.32 -12.79 19.64
CA VAL A 35 7.18 -11.78 20.27
C VAL A 35 6.77 -11.65 21.75
N GLY A 36 7.53 -12.27 22.63
CA GLY A 36 7.15 -12.34 24.05
C GLY A 36 5.76 -12.99 24.21
N PRO A 37 4.82 -12.33 24.89
CA PRO A 37 3.46 -12.87 25.09
C PRO A 37 2.52 -12.67 23.88
N PHE A 38 2.99 -12.07 22.79
CA PHE A 38 2.18 -11.71 21.63
C PHE A 38 2.37 -12.74 20.52
N ASN A 39 1.29 -13.34 20.06
CA ASN A 39 1.25 -14.09 18.80
C ASN A 39 0.64 -13.21 17.72
N LEU A 40 1.37 -13.01 16.62
CA LEU A 40 1.03 -12.12 15.53
C LEU A 40 0.72 -12.94 14.28
N ARG A 41 -0.44 -12.72 13.69
CA ARG A 41 -0.83 -13.25 12.37
C ARG A 41 -1.18 -12.08 11.47
N PHE A 42 -0.95 -12.23 10.19
CA PHE A 42 -1.09 -11.14 9.22
C PHE A 42 -2.13 -11.51 8.16
N PHE A 43 -2.72 -10.49 7.55
CA PHE A 43 -3.59 -10.63 6.40
C PHE A 43 -3.36 -9.47 5.43
N HIS A 44 -3.63 -9.70 4.16
CA HIS A 44 -3.47 -8.65 3.15
C HIS A 44 -4.58 -7.60 3.29
N VAL A 45 -4.21 -6.34 3.20
CA VAL A 45 -5.13 -5.20 3.07
C VAL A 45 -4.80 -4.40 1.82
N GLY A 46 -5.82 -4.07 1.03
CA GLY A 46 -5.69 -3.20 -0.12
C GLY A 46 -5.51 -1.75 0.31
N HIS A 47 -4.46 -1.10 -0.16
CA HIS A 47 -4.20 0.33 0.04
C HIS A 47 -3.30 0.88 -1.07
N SER A 48 -2.86 2.14 -0.94
CA SER A 48 -2.03 2.84 -1.92
C SER A 48 -0.57 2.35 -2.01
N ILE A 49 -0.11 1.59 -1.01
CA ILE A 49 1.22 0.99 -0.96
C ILE A 49 1.09 -0.52 -1.21
N PRO A 50 1.93 -1.12 -2.08
CA PRO A 50 1.93 -2.56 -2.31
C PRO A 50 2.19 -3.38 -1.03
N ASP A 51 1.60 -4.57 -0.97
CA ASP A 51 1.80 -5.56 0.08
C ASP A 51 1.47 -5.06 1.50
N CYS A 52 0.49 -4.15 1.65
CA CYS A 52 0.00 -3.72 2.96
C CYS A 52 -0.57 -4.89 3.76
N LEU A 53 -0.34 -4.87 5.07
CA LEU A 53 -0.75 -5.92 6.00
C LEU A 53 -1.56 -5.35 7.15
N GLY A 54 -2.69 -5.97 7.41
CA GLY A 54 -3.33 -5.92 8.71
C GLY A 54 -2.73 -6.97 9.65
N VAL A 55 -2.97 -6.85 10.93
CA VAL A 55 -2.42 -7.74 11.95
C VAL A 55 -3.47 -8.18 12.96
N VAL A 56 -3.45 -9.45 13.31
CA VAL A 56 -4.18 -10.02 14.44
C VAL A 56 -3.16 -10.33 15.54
N ILE A 57 -3.38 -9.78 16.71
CA ILE A 57 -2.50 -9.91 17.88
C ILE A 57 -3.25 -10.69 18.94
N LYS A 58 -2.81 -11.91 19.21
CA LYS A 58 -3.38 -12.75 20.26
C LYS A 58 -2.49 -12.77 21.48
N THR A 59 -3.11 -12.63 22.66
CA THR A 59 -2.45 -12.69 23.97
C THR A 59 -3.27 -13.51 24.94
N GLY A 60 -2.76 -13.74 26.15
CA GLY A 60 -3.56 -14.33 27.24
C GLY A 60 -4.71 -13.46 27.75
N ALA A 61 -4.72 -12.17 27.41
CA ALA A 61 -5.77 -11.22 27.83
C ALA A 61 -6.84 -11.00 26.76
N GLY A 62 -6.60 -11.42 25.52
CA GLY A 62 -7.56 -11.26 24.43
C GLY A 62 -6.90 -11.12 23.06
N THR A 63 -7.74 -10.94 22.05
CA THR A 63 -7.36 -10.83 20.62
C THR A 63 -7.71 -9.46 20.09
N VAL A 64 -6.74 -8.78 19.54
CA VAL A 64 -6.89 -7.48 18.83
C VAL A 64 -6.66 -7.69 17.35
N CYS A 65 -7.57 -7.17 16.51
CA CYS A 65 -7.37 -7.10 15.07
C CYS A 65 -7.25 -5.64 14.64
N MET A 66 -6.20 -5.33 13.87
CA MET A 66 -5.95 -3.99 13.36
C MET A 66 -5.76 -4.05 11.84
N THR A 67 -6.54 -3.26 11.09
CA THR A 67 -6.42 -3.19 9.63
C THR A 67 -5.25 -2.31 9.19
N GLY A 68 -4.86 -1.31 9.97
CA GLY A 68 -4.14 -0.16 9.45
C GLY A 68 -5.00 0.58 8.43
N ASP A 69 -4.37 1.34 7.54
CA ASP A 69 -5.06 2.00 6.44
C ASP A 69 -5.55 0.93 5.45
N VAL A 70 -6.85 0.91 5.18
CA VAL A 70 -7.48 -0.11 4.34
C VAL A 70 -8.50 0.49 3.38
N LYS A 71 -8.52 -0.01 2.17
CA LYS A 71 -9.59 0.20 1.19
C LYS A 71 -10.17 -1.14 0.78
N VAL A 72 -11.47 -1.30 0.94
CA VAL A 72 -12.19 -2.46 0.42
C VAL A 72 -12.51 -2.18 -1.05
N ASP A 73 -11.57 -2.48 -1.92
CA ASP A 73 -11.70 -2.39 -3.37
C ASP A 73 -11.66 -3.81 -3.95
N MET A 74 -12.71 -4.21 -4.67
CA MET A 74 -12.81 -5.56 -5.25
C MET A 74 -12.03 -5.70 -6.55
N THR A 75 -11.61 -4.57 -7.15
CA THR A 75 -10.80 -4.52 -8.36
C THR A 75 -9.66 -3.52 -8.20
N PRO A 76 -8.76 -3.74 -7.23
CA PRO A 76 -7.63 -2.85 -6.99
C PRO A 76 -6.64 -2.90 -8.15
N TYR A 77 -5.81 -1.87 -8.28
CA TYR A 77 -4.85 -1.73 -9.37
C TYR A 77 -3.86 -2.92 -9.47
N ASP A 78 -3.43 -3.45 -8.34
CA ASP A 78 -2.49 -4.57 -8.26
C ASP A 78 -3.15 -5.95 -8.30
N ASN A 79 -4.48 -6.02 -8.49
CA ASN A 79 -5.30 -7.23 -8.45
C ASN A 79 -5.23 -8.01 -7.13
N LYS A 80 -4.89 -7.34 -6.03
CA LYS A 80 -4.85 -7.93 -4.69
C LYS A 80 -5.87 -7.25 -3.78
N PRO A 81 -7.13 -7.67 -3.76
CA PRO A 81 -8.13 -7.10 -2.86
C PRO A 81 -7.81 -7.42 -1.39
N THR A 82 -8.37 -6.63 -0.49
CA THR A 82 -8.32 -6.93 0.94
C THR A 82 -8.84 -8.34 1.22
N ASP A 83 -8.11 -9.12 2.03
CA ASP A 83 -8.44 -10.52 2.35
C ASP A 83 -9.61 -10.59 3.35
N LEU A 84 -10.82 -10.27 2.85
CA LEU A 84 -12.05 -10.37 3.63
C LEU A 84 -12.31 -11.81 4.14
N PRO A 85 -12.02 -12.88 3.38
CA PRO A 85 -12.10 -14.24 3.90
C PRO A 85 -11.21 -14.49 5.13
N ALA A 86 -10.00 -13.93 5.17
CA ALA A 86 -9.15 -14.02 6.36
C ALA A 86 -9.76 -13.29 7.54
N LEU A 87 -10.28 -12.06 7.32
CA LEU A 87 -10.98 -11.30 8.36
C LEU A 87 -12.18 -12.06 8.91
N ALA A 88 -12.99 -12.70 8.06
CA ALA A 88 -14.13 -13.52 8.48
C ALA A 88 -13.68 -14.68 9.38
N ARG A 89 -12.65 -15.43 8.99
CA ARG A 89 -12.08 -16.51 9.80
C ARG A 89 -11.60 -16.03 11.17
N TYR A 90 -10.90 -14.88 11.21
CA TYR A 90 -10.45 -14.31 12.48
C TYR A 90 -11.64 -13.85 13.35
N GLY A 91 -12.70 -13.33 12.72
CA GLY A 91 -13.95 -13.01 13.41
C GLY A 91 -14.59 -14.24 14.06
N ASP A 92 -14.63 -15.37 13.34
CA ASP A 92 -15.15 -16.65 13.84
C ASP A 92 -14.30 -17.20 15.00
N GLU A 93 -12.98 -16.98 14.97
CA GLU A 93 -12.07 -17.34 16.08
C GLU A 93 -12.27 -16.47 17.34
N GLY A 94 -12.91 -15.32 17.20
CA GLY A 94 -13.15 -14.34 18.25
C GLY A 94 -12.13 -13.20 18.28
N ILE A 95 -12.65 -11.99 18.16
CA ILE A 95 -11.90 -10.72 18.27
C ILE A 95 -12.53 -9.91 19.39
N ASP A 96 -11.74 -9.55 20.41
CA ASP A 96 -12.18 -8.71 21.52
C ASP A 96 -12.15 -7.23 21.18
N LEU A 97 -11.19 -6.80 20.31
CA LEU A 97 -11.06 -5.41 19.85
C LEU A 97 -10.72 -5.36 18.38
N PHE A 98 -11.55 -4.67 17.61
CA PHE A 98 -11.33 -4.41 16.19
C PHE A 98 -11.01 -2.93 15.95
N LEU A 99 -9.79 -2.64 15.48
CA LEU A 99 -9.31 -1.31 15.12
C LEU A 99 -9.29 -1.20 13.59
N CYS A 100 -10.27 -0.48 13.05
CA CYS A 100 -10.47 -0.35 11.62
C CYS A 100 -10.28 1.10 11.16
N ASP A 101 -9.69 1.28 9.97
CA ASP A 101 -9.71 2.57 9.27
C ASP A 101 -11.16 3.03 9.06
N SER A 102 -11.43 4.27 9.40
CA SER A 102 -12.75 4.88 9.30
C SER A 102 -12.74 6.26 8.63
N THR A 103 -11.70 6.53 7.84
CA THR A 103 -11.43 7.86 7.23
C THR A 103 -12.63 8.45 6.52
N ASN A 104 -13.39 7.66 5.76
CA ASN A 104 -14.56 8.11 5.01
C ASN A 104 -15.89 7.53 5.55
N ALA A 105 -15.92 7.07 6.79
CA ALA A 105 -17.09 6.38 7.35
C ALA A 105 -18.39 7.24 7.37
N THR A 106 -18.26 8.56 7.38
CA THR A 106 -19.41 9.48 7.38
C THR A 106 -19.85 9.94 5.98
N ILE A 107 -19.11 9.54 4.93
CA ILE A 107 -19.42 9.94 3.55
C ILE A 107 -20.33 8.90 2.92
N PRO A 108 -21.58 9.25 2.54
CA PRO A 108 -22.48 8.30 1.90
C PRO A 108 -21.94 7.79 0.55
N GLY A 109 -22.20 6.53 0.24
CA GLY A 109 -21.87 5.91 -1.05
C GLY A 109 -20.72 4.91 -0.98
N ILE A 110 -20.18 4.59 -2.15
CA ILE A 110 -19.08 3.62 -2.32
C ILE A 110 -17.93 4.33 -3.02
N SER A 111 -16.72 4.17 -2.50
CA SER A 111 -15.51 4.68 -3.16
C SER A 111 -15.31 3.97 -4.50
N ALA A 112 -15.01 4.76 -5.54
CA ALA A 112 -14.72 4.20 -6.86
C ALA A 112 -13.47 3.31 -6.79
N SER A 113 -13.45 2.26 -7.64
CA SER A 113 -12.30 1.40 -7.77
C SER A 113 -11.10 2.11 -8.42
N GLU A 114 -9.90 1.70 -8.05
CA GLU A 114 -8.66 2.20 -8.64
C GLU A 114 -8.45 1.71 -10.09
N ALA A 115 -9.08 0.60 -10.51
CA ALA A 115 -8.87 0.02 -11.83
C ALA A 115 -9.17 0.98 -13.01
N GLY A 116 -10.18 1.83 -12.89
CA GLY A 116 -10.55 2.76 -13.97
C GLY A 116 -9.72 4.05 -14.07
N ILE A 117 -8.83 4.27 -13.12
CA ILE A 117 -8.06 5.54 -13.05
C ILE A 117 -6.99 5.59 -14.11
N GLU A 118 -6.31 4.48 -14.39
CA GLU A 118 -5.21 4.42 -15.36
C GLU A 118 -5.68 4.77 -16.76
N GLU A 119 -6.80 4.21 -17.22
CA GLU A 119 -7.37 4.54 -18.53
C GLU A 119 -7.72 6.03 -18.64
N THR A 120 -8.26 6.60 -17.57
CA THR A 120 -8.57 8.03 -17.52
C THR A 120 -7.30 8.88 -17.60
N LEU A 121 -6.23 8.50 -16.90
CA LEU A 121 -4.93 9.17 -16.98
C LEU A 121 -4.34 9.09 -18.38
N ILE A 122 -4.34 7.91 -19.00
CA ILE A 122 -3.86 7.71 -20.37
C ILE A 122 -4.59 8.66 -21.33
N ARG A 123 -5.92 8.67 -21.28
CA ARG A 123 -6.75 9.52 -22.13
C ARG A 123 -6.44 11.02 -21.93
N LEU A 124 -6.30 11.47 -20.68
CA LEU A 124 -5.98 12.86 -20.37
C LEU A 124 -4.57 13.26 -20.84
N VAL A 125 -3.59 12.38 -20.63
CA VAL A 125 -2.21 12.61 -21.05
C VAL A 125 -2.09 12.63 -22.57
N GLN A 126 -2.80 11.75 -23.29
CA GLN A 126 -2.84 11.73 -24.76
C GLN A 126 -3.50 12.97 -25.35
N ALA A 127 -4.59 13.44 -24.74
CA ALA A 127 -5.31 14.63 -25.22
C ALA A 127 -4.54 15.95 -24.95
N ALA A 128 -3.61 15.94 -24.01
CA ALA A 128 -2.88 17.16 -23.63
C ALA A 128 -1.89 17.61 -24.71
N LYS A 129 -2.04 18.86 -25.15
CA LYS A 129 -1.15 19.46 -26.17
C LYS A 129 0.20 19.93 -25.61
N GLN A 130 0.28 20.15 -24.31
CA GLN A 130 1.45 20.69 -23.62
C GLN A 130 1.87 19.82 -22.44
N ARG A 131 2.71 20.36 -21.56
CA ARG A 131 3.18 19.68 -20.36
C ARG A 131 1.99 19.31 -19.45
N VAL A 132 2.00 18.07 -18.95
CA VAL A 132 1.07 17.60 -17.93
C VAL A 132 1.77 17.64 -16.58
N VAL A 133 1.10 18.17 -15.58
CA VAL A 133 1.55 18.15 -14.18
C VAL A 133 0.54 17.34 -13.40
N LEU A 134 1.01 16.27 -12.76
CA LEU A 134 0.21 15.42 -11.89
C LEU A 134 0.69 15.59 -10.45
N ALA A 135 -0.21 16.00 -9.56
CA ALA A 135 0.04 16.05 -8.13
C ALA A 135 -0.61 14.82 -7.46
N SER A 136 0.16 14.12 -6.65
CA SER A 136 -0.30 12.95 -5.90
C SER A 136 0.47 12.85 -4.58
N PHE A 137 -0.08 12.09 -3.62
CA PHE A 137 0.70 11.73 -2.43
C PHE A 137 1.88 10.85 -2.83
N ALA A 138 3.05 11.14 -2.26
CA ALA A 138 4.27 10.36 -2.50
C ALA A 138 4.13 8.89 -2.08
N SER A 139 3.29 8.61 -1.07
CA SER A 139 2.99 7.26 -0.62
C SER A 139 2.06 6.48 -1.55
N ASN A 140 1.39 7.13 -2.52
CA ASN A 140 0.53 6.41 -3.46
C ASN A 140 1.35 5.87 -4.64
N VAL A 141 2.04 4.77 -4.40
CA VAL A 141 2.93 4.11 -5.37
C VAL A 141 2.15 3.66 -6.61
N SER A 142 0.95 3.14 -6.46
CA SER A 142 0.09 2.72 -7.57
C SER A 142 -0.23 3.89 -8.49
N ARG A 143 -0.53 5.07 -7.94
CA ARG A 143 -0.82 6.27 -8.73
C ARG A 143 0.40 6.78 -9.49
N VAL A 144 1.58 6.68 -8.88
CA VAL A 144 2.85 7.00 -9.55
C VAL A 144 3.09 6.06 -10.73
N GLN A 145 2.87 4.75 -10.54
CA GLN A 145 3.01 3.78 -11.63
C GLN A 145 2.01 4.03 -12.76
N MET A 146 0.75 4.32 -12.45
CA MET A 146 -0.25 4.69 -13.47
C MET A 146 0.16 5.92 -14.27
N ALA A 147 0.77 6.93 -13.61
CA ALA A 147 1.27 8.13 -14.29
C ALA A 147 2.43 7.81 -15.26
N VAL A 148 3.34 6.92 -14.85
CA VAL A 148 4.42 6.44 -15.73
C VAL A 148 3.84 5.70 -16.93
N ASN A 149 2.91 4.77 -16.70
CA ASN A 149 2.27 4.01 -17.77
C ASN A 149 1.55 4.93 -18.76
N ALA A 150 0.82 5.95 -18.26
CA ALA A 150 0.14 6.93 -19.10
C ALA A 150 1.12 7.76 -19.96
N ALA A 151 2.27 8.12 -19.41
CA ALA A 151 3.30 8.84 -20.16
C ALA A 151 3.94 7.95 -21.22
N VAL A 152 4.31 6.71 -20.89
CA VAL A 152 4.86 5.72 -21.83
C VAL A 152 3.87 5.46 -22.97
N ALA A 153 2.60 5.19 -22.67
CA ALA A 153 1.55 4.98 -23.65
C ALA A 153 1.31 6.19 -24.58
N SER A 154 1.77 7.38 -24.16
CA SER A 154 1.64 8.63 -24.90
C SER A 154 2.96 9.09 -25.55
N GLY A 155 4.03 8.30 -25.49
CA GLY A 155 5.35 8.64 -25.99
C GLY A 155 6.00 9.85 -25.28
N ARG A 156 5.63 10.11 -24.02
CA ARG A 156 6.09 11.27 -23.24
C ARG A 156 7.15 10.88 -22.21
N LYS A 157 8.06 11.79 -21.93
CA LYS A 157 9.05 11.65 -20.86
C LYS A 157 8.41 11.98 -19.51
N VAL A 158 8.84 11.29 -18.44
CA VAL A 158 8.42 11.53 -17.07
C VAL A 158 9.55 12.14 -16.27
N ALA A 159 9.24 13.12 -15.43
CA ALA A 159 10.14 13.65 -14.43
C ALA A 159 9.43 13.65 -13.07
N PHE A 160 10.12 13.20 -12.02
CA PHE A 160 9.62 13.24 -10.66
C PHE A 160 10.20 14.42 -9.91
N ASN A 161 9.36 15.13 -9.18
CA ASN A 161 9.77 16.23 -8.32
C ASN A 161 9.08 16.06 -6.97
N ALA A 162 9.72 15.35 -6.04
CA ALA A 162 9.23 15.20 -4.68
C ALA A 162 10.39 14.92 -3.73
N VAL A 163 10.32 15.45 -2.52
CA VAL A 163 11.34 15.24 -1.47
C VAL A 163 11.55 13.75 -1.18
N SER A 164 10.49 12.94 -1.24
CA SER A 164 10.55 11.49 -0.99
C SER A 164 11.10 10.67 -2.17
N TYR A 165 11.22 11.25 -3.36
CA TYR A 165 11.70 10.55 -4.56
C TYR A 165 13.09 10.97 -5.02
N THR A 166 13.73 11.93 -4.38
CA THR A 166 15.10 12.37 -4.70
C THR A 166 16.14 11.24 -4.56
N HIS A 167 15.75 10.14 -3.89
CA HIS A 167 16.61 8.97 -3.70
C HIS A 167 16.10 7.69 -4.39
N LEU A 168 14.96 7.74 -5.06
CA LEU A 168 14.48 6.67 -5.94
C LEU A 168 14.89 7.01 -7.37
N THR A 169 16.14 6.75 -7.72
CA THR A 169 16.50 6.61 -9.12
C THR A 169 15.82 5.36 -9.65
N LEU A 170 14.67 5.53 -10.31
CA LEU A 170 14.21 4.50 -11.23
C LEU A 170 15.33 4.31 -12.26
N PRO A 171 15.75 3.08 -12.55
CA PRO A 171 16.70 2.88 -13.63
C PRO A 171 16.05 3.40 -14.91
N THR A 172 16.44 4.57 -15.34
CA THR A 172 16.25 5.03 -16.70
C THR A 172 17.26 4.24 -17.53
N SER A 173 16.97 2.97 -17.77
CA SER A 173 17.62 2.25 -18.84
C SER A 173 17.12 2.88 -20.12
N ASP A 174 18.00 3.65 -20.72
CA ASP A 174 18.04 4.03 -22.11
C ASP A 174 16.70 4.44 -22.76
N LEU A 175 16.35 5.73 -22.59
CA LEU A 175 15.48 6.44 -23.52
C LEU A 175 16.29 7.39 -24.37
#